data_7e843f9dafc180423967ef5e81d3168e
#
_entry.id   7e843f9dafc180423967ef5e81d3168e
#
_cell.length_a   1.000
_cell.length_b   1.000
_cell.length_c   1.000
_cell.angle_alpha   90.00
_cell.angle_beta   90.00
_cell.angle_gamma   90.00
#
_symmetry.space_group_name_H-M   'P 1'
#
loop_
_entity.id
_entity.type
_entity.pdbx_description
1 polymer ?
#
loop_
_entity_poly.entity_id
_entity_poly.type
_entity_poly.pdbx_seq_one_letter_code
_entity_poly.pdbx_strand_id
1 'polypeptide(L)'
;RLLEAAPGIKYKAALSVAYGAGLRVSEVAHLKVDDIDSERMIIRVEQGKGRKDRNAMLSPHLLDLLRQWWREGKRRGVMLPHGWLFPGQNGTDPISTRQLHRVVQEAAERADIRKRVSPHTLRHSFATHLLEQGVD
;
A
#
# COMPACT_ATOMS: atom_id res chain seq x y z
N ARG A 1 3.68 -10.13 13.33
CA ARG A 1 4.33 -9.22 12.40
C ARG A 1 3.45 -8.03 12.07
N LEU A 2 4.10 -6.93 11.67
CA LEU A 2 3.39 -5.66 11.45
C LEU A 2 2.31 -5.77 10.38
N LEU A 3 2.64 -6.36 9.23
CA LEU A 3 1.68 -6.46 8.12
C LEU A 3 0.50 -7.37 8.48
N GLU A 4 0.76 -8.42 9.22
CA GLU A 4 -0.30 -9.35 9.64
C GLU A 4 -1.21 -8.73 10.70
N ALA A 5 -0.71 -7.75 11.44
CA ALA A 5 -1.48 -7.04 12.44
C ALA A 5 -2.33 -5.91 11.86
N ALA A 6 -2.19 -5.61 10.56
CA ALA A 6 -2.99 -4.56 9.91
C ALA A 6 -4.48 -4.92 9.91
N PRO A 7 -5.37 -3.95 10.16
CA PRO A 7 -6.81 -4.22 10.21
C PRO A 7 -7.40 -4.39 8.81
N GLY A 8 -7.77 -5.63 8.48
CA GLY A 8 -8.45 -5.93 7.24
C GLY A 8 -7.54 -5.94 6.02
N ILE A 9 -8.12 -6.44 4.91
CA ILE A 9 -7.36 -6.63 3.66
C ILE A 9 -6.98 -5.32 3.00
N LYS A 10 -7.80 -4.28 3.12
CA LYS A 10 -7.53 -2.96 2.54
C LYS A 10 -6.20 -2.40 3.05
N TYR A 11 -6.06 -2.36 4.36
CA TYR A 11 -4.87 -1.78 4.99
C TYR A 11 -3.67 -2.70 4.88
N LYS A 12 -3.89 -3.99 4.91
CA LYS A 12 -2.82 -4.96 4.64
C LYS A 12 -2.25 -4.75 3.26
N ALA A 13 -3.12 -4.57 2.25
CA ALA A 13 -2.68 -4.31 0.89
C ALA A 13 -1.96 -2.96 0.78
N ALA A 14 -2.51 -1.90 1.39
CA ALA A 14 -1.90 -0.58 1.36
C ALA A 14 -0.51 -0.57 1.99
N LEU A 15 -0.37 -1.16 3.17
CA LEU A 15 0.93 -1.26 3.84
C LEU A 15 1.90 -2.14 3.07
N SER A 16 1.40 -3.19 2.43
CA SER A 16 2.25 -4.06 1.61
C SER A 16 2.78 -3.34 0.38
N VAL A 17 1.99 -2.43 -0.22
CA VAL A 17 2.48 -1.59 -1.32
C VAL A 17 3.60 -0.67 -0.85
N ALA A 18 3.40 0.01 0.28
CA ALA A 18 4.42 0.88 0.82
C ALA A 18 5.69 0.10 1.16
N TYR A 19 5.54 -1.02 1.82
CA TYR A 19 6.63 -1.87 2.32
C TYR A 19 7.29 -2.65 1.19
N GLY A 20 6.49 -3.28 0.32
CA GLY A 20 7.01 -4.19 -0.70
C GLY A 20 7.46 -3.53 -1.98
N ALA A 21 6.83 -2.44 -2.37
CA ALA A 21 7.18 -1.73 -3.61
C ALA A 21 7.93 -0.42 -3.35
N GLY A 22 8.10 -0.04 -2.08
CA GLY A 22 8.88 1.12 -1.71
C GLY A 22 8.24 2.45 -2.03
N LEU A 23 6.92 2.55 -1.89
CA LEU A 23 6.21 3.79 -2.13
C LEU A 23 6.11 4.63 -0.86
N ARG A 24 6.06 5.94 -1.06
CA ARG A 24 5.77 6.88 0.02
C ARG A 24 4.28 6.85 0.36
N VAL A 25 3.95 7.29 1.57
CA VAL A 25 2.57 7.31 2.06
C VAL A 25 1.64 8.05 1.09
N SER A 26 2.05 9.24 0.65
CA SER A 26 1.24 10.04 -0.28
C SER A 26 1.08 9.34 -1.63
N GLU A 27 2.11 8.64 -2.08
CA GLU A 27 2.04 7.88 -3.32
C GLU A 27 1.04 6.73 -3.21
N VAL A 28 1.08 6.00 -2.09
CA VAL A 28 0.11 4.91 -1.84
C VAL A 28 -1.31 5.45 -1.82
N ALA A 29 -1.53 6.55 -1.11
CA ALA A 29 -2.86 7.13 -0.96
C ALA A 29 -3.46 7.57 -2.29
N HIS A 30 -2.62 7.98 -3.24
CA HIS A 30 -3.08 8.52 -4.52
C HIS A 30 -2.96 7.53 -5.68
N LEU A 31 -2.73 6.25 -5.40
CA LEU A 31 -2.77 5.24 -6.44
C LEU A 31 -4.21 5.03 -6.93
N LYS A 32 -4.32 4.88 -8.24
CA LYS A 32 -5.59 4.51 -8.87
C LYS A 32 -5.52 3.06 -9.30
N VAL A 33 -6.68 2.46 -9.48
CA VAL A 33 -6.76 1.06 -9.96
C VAL A 33 -5.98 0.90 -11.25
N ASP A 34 -6.09 1.88 -12.16
CA ASP A 34 -5.42 1.83 -13.46
C ASP A 34 -3.89 1.94 -13.38
N ASP A 35 -3.35 2.32 -12.24
CA ASP A 35 -1.89 2.38 -12.04
C ASP A 35 -1.26 1.00 -11.84
N ILE A 36 -2.08 -0.02 -11.64
CA ILE A 36 -1.60 -1.40 -11.48
C ILE A 36 -1.59 -2.08 -12.83
N ASP A 37 -0.40 -2.39 -13.33
CA ASP A 37 -0.23 -3.08 -14.61
C ASP A 37 0.22 -4.52 -14.33
N SER A 38 -0.73 -5.44 -14.36
CA SER A 38 -0.47 -6.85 -14.07
C SER A 38 0.23 -7.58 -15.21
N GLU A 39 0.15 -7.06 -16.43
CA GLU A 39 0.85 -7.69 -17.56
C GLU A 39 2.34 -7.43 -17.48
N ARG A 40 2.72 -6.19 -17.13
CA ARG A 40 4.13 -5.82 -17.03
C ARG A 40 4.68 -5.96 -15.62
N MET A 41 3.81 -6.26 -14.66
CA MET A 41 4.17 -6.40 -13.24
C MET A 41 4.82 -5.14 -12.71
N ILE A 42 4.16 -4.00 -12.93
CA ILE A 42 4.61 -2.70 -12.44
C ILE A 42 3.44 -1.93 -11.82
N ILE A 43 3.81 -1.00 -10.94
CA ILE A 43 2.90 0.00 -10.38
C ILE A 43 3.38 1.34 -10.92
N ARG A 44 2.50 2.05 -11.62
CA ARG A 44 2.82 3.40 -12.10
C ARG A 44 2.67 4.38 -10.94
N VAL A 45 3.74 5.10 -10.63
CA VAL A 45 3.74 6.06 -9.54
C VAL A 45 3.82 7.46 -10.13
N GLU A 46 2.75 8.22 -10.02
CA GLU A 46 2.71 9.60 -10.50
C GLU A 46 3.36 10.51 -9.47
N GLN A 47 4.33 11.32 -9.91
CA GLN A 47 5.07 12.22 -9.04
C GLN A 47 4.45 13.62 -8.93
N GLY A 48 3.58 13.98 -9.84
CA GLY A 48 2.99 15.32 -9.89
C GLY A 48 4.00 16.41 -10.23
N LYS A 49 3.54 17.60 -10.27
CA LYS A 49 4.24 18.89 -10.52
C LYS A 49 5.70 18.82 -10.97
N GLY A 50 5.93 18.64 -12.29
CA GLY A 50 7.27 18.72 -12.84
C GLY A 50 8.21 17.58 -12.55
N ARG A 51 7.77 16.59 -11.76
CA ARG A 51 8.52 15.38 -11.50
C ARG A 51 8.11 14.31 -12.51
N LYS A 52 9.08 13.48 -12.89
CA LYS A 52 8.77 12.37 -13.78
C LYS A 52 8.07 11.25 -13.02
N ASP A 53 7.10 10.65 -13.66
CA ASP A 53 6.49 9.43 -13.15
C ASP A 53 7.54 8.31 -13.15
N ARG A 54 7.37 7.38 -12.24
CA ARG A 54 8.25 6.21 -12.18
C ARG A 54 7.43 4.95 -12.06
N ASN A 55 8.06 3.83 -12.35
CA ASN A 55 7.45 2.52 -12.19
C ASN A 55 8.09 1.80 -11.02
N ALA A 56 7.27 1.24 -10.15
CA ALA A 56 7.73 0.39 -9.06
C ALA A 56 7.44 -1.07 -9.41
N MET A 57 8.20 -1.98 -8.84
CA MET A 57 8.01 -3.41 -9.11
C MET A 57 6.80 -3.95 -8.37
N LEU A 58 6.03 -4.76 -9.08
CA LEU A 58 4.86 -5.43 -8.54
C LEU A 58 5.19 -6.92 -8.44
N SER A 59 5.37 -7.43 -7.21
CA SER A 59 5.62 -8.85 -7.02
C SER A 59 4.34 -9.66 -7.20
N PRO A 60 4.43 -10.96 -7.54
CA PRO A 60 3.24 -11.80 -7.62
C PRO A 60 2.44 -11.86 -6.32
N HIS A 61 3.13 -11.88 -5.18
CA HIS A 61 2.48 -11.88 -3.87
C HIS A 61 1.70 -10.60 -3.65
N LEU A 62 2.31 -9.45 -3.98
CA LEU A 62 1.65 -8.16 -3.84
C LEU A 62 0.46 -8.04 -4.76
N LEU A 63 0.58 -8.51 -6.00
CA LEU A 63 -0.54 -8.52 -6.94
C LEU A 63 -1.70 -9.34 -6.40
N ASP A 64 -1.41 -10.49 -5.78
CA ASP A 64 -2.45 -11.33 -5.19
C ASP A 64 -3.20 -10.59 -4.07
N LEU A 65 -2.47 -9.90 -3.19
CA LEU A 65 -3.09 -9.10 -2.13
C LEU A 65 -3.96 -7.98 -2.70
N LEU A 66 -3.49 -7.31 -3.75
CA LEU A 66 -4.27 -6.25 -4.40
C LEU A 66 -5.53 -6.80 -5.04
N ARG A 67 -5.47 -7.98 -5.64
CA ARG A 67 -6.64 -8.63 -6.20
C ARG A 67 -7.66 -9.02 -5.12
N GLN A 68 -7.19 -9.50 -3.98
CA GLN A 68 -8.07 -9.82 -2.85
C GLN A 68 -8.78 -8.55 -2.36
N TRP A 69 -8.02 -7.46 -2.18
CA TRP A 69 -8.62 -6.19 -1.78
C TRP A 69 -9.60 -5.69 -2.84
N TRP A 70 -9.25 -5.75 -4.11
CA TRP A 70 -10.12 -5.28 -5.18
C TRP A 70 -11.46 -6.02 -5.19
N ARG A 71 -11.44 -7.34 -5.03
CA ARG A 71 -12.67 -8.13 -4.95
C ARG A 71 -13.51 -7.73 -3.76
N GLU A 72 -12.89 -7.56 -2.61
CA GLU A 72 -13.59 -7.16 -1.40
C GLU A 72 -14.16 -5.76 -1.52
N GLY A 73 -13.40 -4.83 -2.09
CA GLY A 73 -13.84 -3.45 -2.31
C GLY A 73 -15.02 -3.38 -3.28
N LYS A 74 -15.00 -4.21 -4.33
CA LYS A 74 -16.13 -4.30 -5.25
C LYS A 74 -17.37 -4.86 -4.55
N ARG A 75 -17.20 -5.88 -3.74
CA ARG A 75 -18.29 -6.45 -2.96
C ARG A 75 -18.91 -5.41 -2.03
N ARG A 76 -18.11 -4.57 -1.43
CA ARG A 76 -18.57 -3.49 -0.55
C ARG A 76 -19.15 -2.29 -1.30
N GLY A 77 -18.94 -2.21 -2.60
CA GLY A 77 -19.39 -1.09 -3.42
C GLY A 77 -18.55 0.17 -3.29
N VAL A 78 -17.32 0.07 -2.82
CA VAL A 78 -16.43 1.25 -2.64
C VAL A 78 -15.43 1.43 -3.76
N MET A 79 -15.30 0.44 -4.66
CA MET A 79 -14.36 0.52 -5.78
C MET A 79 -15.06 1.07 -7.01
N LEU A 80 -14.75 2.32 -7.34
CA LEU A 80 -15.31 2.98 -8.52
C LEU A 80 -14.47 2.65 -9.76
N PRO A 81 -15.10 2.60 -10.96
CA PRO A 81 -14.35 2.42 -12.20
C PRO A 81 -13.32 3.54 -12.34
N HIS A 82 -12.08 3.18 -12.64
CA HIS A 82 -10.94 4.10 -12.79
C HIS A 82 -10.71 4.97 -11.55
N GLY A 83 -11.21 4.51 -10.40
CA GLY A 83 -11.09 5.26 -9.15
C GLY A 83 -9.84 4.93 -8.36
N TRP A 84 -9.85 5.40 -7.11
CA TRP A 84 -8.74 5.20 -6.20
C TRP A 84 -8.57 3.72 -5.86
N LEU A 85 -7.33 3.28 -5.77
CA LEU A 85 -7.04 1.91 -5.33
C LEU A 85 -7.39 1.74 -3.85
N PHE A 86 -7.11 2.76 -3.06
CA PHE A 86 -7.47 2.79 -1.64
C PHE A 86 -8.37 3.99 -1.38
N PRO A 87 -9.68 3.83 -1.60
CA PRO A 87 -10.61 4.94 -1.41
C PRO A 87 -10.85 5.25 0.06
N GLY A 88 -11.27 6.48 0.34
CA GLY A 88 -11.77 6.85 1.64
C GLY A 88 -13.16 6.25 1.88
N GLN A 89 -13.82 6.71 2.94
CA GLN A 89 -15.11 6.13 3.33
C GLN A 89 -16.21 6.26 2.28
N ASN A 90 -16.22 7.38 1.57
CA ASN A 90 -17.27 7.64 0.56
C ASN A 90 -16.90 7.12 -0.84
N GLY A 91 -15.72 6.60 -1.04
CA GLY A 91 -15.27 6.08 -2.34
C GLY A 91 -14.84 7.13 -3.34
N THR A 92 -15.22 8.40 -3.16
CA THR A 92 -14.87 9.48 -4.11
C THR A 92 -13.53 10.12 -3.82
N ASP A 93 -13.11 10.10 -2.56
CA ASP A 93 -11.82 10.65 -2.15
C ASP A 93 -10.85 9.53 -1.85
N PRO A 94 -9.53 9.76 -2.02
CA PRO A 94 -8.55 8.76 -1.63
C PRO A 94 -8.47 8.65 -0.11
N ILE A 95 -7.91 7.55 0.37
CA ILE A 95 -7.58 7.42 1.78
C ILE A 95 -6.59 8.52 2.17
N SER A 96 -6.72 9.06 3.39
CA SER A 96 -5.80 10.11 3.82
C SER A 96 -4.48 9.53 4.29
N THR A 97 -3.40 10.30 4.12
CA THR A 97 -2.09 9.93 4.65
C THR A 97 -2.12 9.81 6.16
N ARG A 98 -2.90 10.69 6.82
CA ARG A 98 -3.11 10.65 8.27
C ARG A 98 -3.72 9.32 8.71
N GLN A 99 -4.70 8.83 7.96
CA GLN A 99 -5.34 7.55 8.23
C GLN A 99 -4.34 6.41 8.10
N LEU A 100 -3.51 6.42 7.06
CA LEU A 100 -2.48 5.41 6.88
C LEU A 100 -1.47 5.40 8.02
N HIS A 101 -1.03 6.57 8.46
CA HIS A 101 -0.13 6.67 9.62
C HIS A 101 -0.77 6.08 10.88
N ARG A 102 -2.03 6.39 11.11
CA ARG A 102 -2.75 5.86 12.27
C ARG A 102 -2.82 4.33 12.21
N VAL A 103 -3.13 3.78 11.05
CA VAL A 103 -3.21 2.32 10.88
C VAL A 103 -1.85 1.66 11.14
N VAL A 104 -0.76 2.27 10.67
CA VAL A 104 0.58 1.75 10.95
C VAL A 104 0.85 1.70 12.44
N GLN A 105 0.48 2.77 13.16
CA GLN A 105 0.68 2.82 14.62
C GLN A 105 -0.16 1.75 15.33
N GLU A 106 -1.42 1.59 14.94
CA GLU A 106 -2.28 0.57 15.51
C GLU A 106 -1.76 -0.84 15.25
N ALA A 107 -1.26 -1.09 14.03
CA ALA A 107 -0.70 -2.38 13.68
C ALA A 107 0.58 -2.65 14.48
N ALA A 108 1.40 -1.62 14.69
CA ALA A 108 2.61 -1.75 15.49
C ALA A 108 2.28 -2.10 16.94
N GLU A 109 1.25 -1.49 17.50
CA GLU A 109 0.80 -1.79 18.86
C GLU A 109 0.32 -3.24 18.97
N ARG A 110 -0.47 -3.70 18.00
CA ARG A 110 -0.97 -5.09 17.98
C ARG A 110 0.14 -6.09 17.81
N ALA A 111 1.18 -5.75 17.07
CA ALA A 111 2.33 -6.62 16.86
C ALA A 111 3.36 -6.53 17.98
N ASP A 112 3.05 -5.80 19.05
CA ASP A 112 3.92 -5.58 20.21
C ASP A 112 5.27 -4.99 19.83
N ILE A 113 5.24 -4.05 18.89
CA ILE A 113 6.42 -3.28 18.48
C ILE A 113 6.44 -2.00 19.29
N ARG A 114 7.48 -1.82 20.11
CA ARG A 114 7.57 -0.72 21.06
C ARG A 114 7.92 0.62 20.44
N LYS A 115 8.55 0.63 19.26
CA LYS A 115 8.95 1.87 18.61
C LYS A 115 7.84 2.37 17.70
N ARG A 116 7.64 3.68 17.65
CA ARG A 116 6.77 4.30 16.68
C ARG A 116 7.29 4.02 15.28
N VAL A 117 6.40 3.58 14.39
CA VAL A 117 6.73 3.38 12.99
C VAL A 117 5.75 4.13 12.11
N SER A 118 6.19 4.44 10.89
CA SER A 118 5.34 5.05 9.86
C SER A 118 5.53 4.23 8.59
N PRO A 119 4.73 4.48 7.54
CA PRO A 119 4.99 3.84 6.25
C PRO A 119 6.39 4.10 5.72
N HIS A 120 6.98 5.24 5.99
CA HIS A 120 8.38 5.50 5.61
C HIS A 120 9.35 4.61 6.37
N THR A 121 9.10 4.41 7.66
CA THR A 121 9.90 3.50 8.47
C THR A 121 9.79 2.07 7.96
N LEU A 122 8.57 1.64 7.60
CA LEU A 122 8.36 0.31 7.03
C LEU A 122 9.13 0.13 5.72
N ARG A 123 9.12 1.15 4.87
CA ARG A 123 9.84 1.12 3.60
C ARG A 123 11.34 0.90 3.82
N HIS A 124 11.92 1.63 4.75
CA HIS A 124 13.33 1.51 5.08
C HIS A 124 13.65 0.13 5.69
N SER A 125 12.85 -0.31 6.64
CA SER A 125 13.04 -1.59 7.33
C SER A 125 12.89 -2.77 6.38
N PHE A 126 12.01 -2.65 5.39
CA PHE A 126 11.83 -3.70 4.39
C PHE A 126 13.11 -3.90 3.57
N ALA A 127 13.70 -2.81 3.09
CA ALA A 127 14.92 -2.89 2.29
C ALA A 127 16.05 -3.58 3.07
N THR A 128 16.22 -3.19 4.33
CA THR A 128 17.24 -3.78 5.21
C THR A 128 16.96 -5.26 5.44
N HIS A 129 15.71 -5.59 5.73
CA HIS A 129 15.30 -6.96 6.04
C HIS A 129 15.49 -7.91 4.85
N LEU A 130 15.16 -7.45 3.66
CA LEU A 130 15.36 -8.24 2.45
C LEU A 130 16.84 -8.57 2.24
N LEU A 131 17.71 -7.60 2.44
CA LEU A 131 19.15 -7.81 2.29
C LEU A 131 19.69 -8.81 3.31
N GLU A 132 19.20 -8.75 4.54
CA GLU A 132 19.67 -9.65 5.61
C GLU A 132 19.18 -11.08 5.43
N GLN A 133 17.93 -11.26 4.98
CA GLN A 133 17.31 -12.58 4.89
C GLN A 133 17.38 -13.19 3.51
N GLY A 134 17.82 -12.45 2.52
CA GLY A 134 17.82 -12.92 1.15
C GLY A 134 16.42 -13.19 0.60
N VAL A 135 15.43 -12.51 1.12
CA VAL A 135 14.04 -12.64 0.69
C VAL A 135 13.78 -11.69 -0.46
N ASP A 136 13.12 -12.17 -1.47
CA ASP A 136 12.75 -11.40 -2.66
C ASP A 136 11.34 -10.82 -2.62
#